data_e25d4cb25128d6013455f8aaa6924dd5
#
_entry.id   e25d4cb25128d6013455f8aaa6924dd5
#
_cell.length_a   1.000
_cell.length_b   1.000
_cell.length_c   1.000
_cell.angle_alpha   90.00
_cell.angle_beta   90.00
_cell.angle_gamma   90.00
#
_symmetry.space_group_name_H-M   'P 1'
#
loop_
_entity.id
_entity.type
_entity.pdbx_description
1 polymer ?
#
loop_
_entity_poly.entity_id
_entity_poly.type
_entity_poly.pdbx_seq_one_letter_code
_entity_poly.pdbx_strand_id
1 'polypeptide(L)'
;EPDVLPAQLPFLLLNGSSGIAVGMATNIPPHNLGEIIDALVQLIKNPESDDSKLISIVKGPDFPTGGELIYSDNIKNIYKTGRGSLTIRGVIHQEEINNGKGKHKRNALIVTELPYQINKAAWIEKLADLVNTGKINGISDIRDESDRDGMRIIIELKKNINGDLVVSDLYKKTSLQTNFGAIF
;
A
#
# COMPACT_ATOMS: atom_id res chain seq x y z
N GLU A 1 -12.62 -39.73 4.04
CA GLU A 1 -12.01 -38.37 4.08
C GLU A 1 -12.91 -37.42 3.28
N PRO A 2 -13.10 -36.16 3.72
CA PRO A 2 -13.90 -35.21 2.95
C PRO A 2 -13.16 -34.80 1.67
N ASP A 3 -13.89 -34.72 0.57
CA ASP A 3 -13.32 -34.28 -0.73
C ASP A 3 -13.06 -32.78 -0.78
N VAL A 4 -13.75 -32.01 0.08
CA VAL A 4 -13.58 -30.57 0.19
C VAL A 4 -13.62 -30.13 1.65
N LEU A 5 -12.88 -29.09 1.98
CA LEU A 5 -12.96 -28.42 3.28
C LEU A 5 -13.90 -27.21 3.16
N PRO A 6 -15.05 -27.21 3.85
CA PRO A 6 -15.95 -26.07 3.82
C PRO A 6 -15.29 -24.87 4.49
N ALA A 7 -15.32 -23.70 3.83
CA ALA A 7 -14.84 -22.45 4.38
C ALA A 7 -16.05 -21.63 4.90
N GLN A 8 -15.95 -21.11 6.12
CA GLN A 8 -16.99 -20.24 6.70
C GLN A 8 -16.97 -18.83 6.10
N LEU A 9 -15.82 -18.39 5.60
CA LEU A 9 -15.59 -17.09 5.00
C LEU A 9 -14.86 -17.25 3.67
N PRO A 10 -14.96 -16.30 2.74
CA PRO A 10 -14.28 -16.33 1.46
C PRO A 10 -12.80 -15.96 1.61
N PHE A 11 -12.03 -16.79 2.32
CA PHE A 11 -10.63 -16.52 2.70
C PHE A 11 -9.72 -16.23 1.51
N LEU A 12 -9.99 -16.79 0.34
CA LEU A 12 -9.20 -16.53 -0.86
C LEU A 12 -9.19 -15.04 -1.23
N LEU A 13 -10.33 -14.36 -1.13
CA LEU A 13 -10.44 -12.93 -1.41
C LEU A 13 -10.06 -12.07 -0.20
N LEU A 14 -10.34 -12.53 1.01
CA LEU A 14 -10.02 -11.78 2.23
C LEU A 14 -8.53 -11.67 2.47
N ASN A 15 -7.83 -12.79 2.41
CA ASN A 15 -6.39 -12.86 2.71
C ASN A 15 -5.53 -12.71 1.47
N GLY A 16 -6.12 -12.88 0.28
CA GLY A 16 -5.39 -13.04 -0.95
C GLY A 16 -4.65 -14.37 -1.02
N SER A 17 -3.94 -14.57 -2.09
CA SER A 17 -3.09 -15.75 -2.31
C SER A 17 -1.94 -15.40 -3.23
N SER A 18 -0.78 -16.00 -3.00
CA SER A 18 0.37 -15.89 -3.88
C SER A 18 0.98 -17.26 -4.08
N GLY A 19 1.21 -17.63 -5.33
CA GLY A 19 1.80 -18.92 -5.66
C GLY A 19 2.38 -18.95 -7.06
N ILE A 20 3.44 -19.72 -7.22
CA ILE A 20 4.11 -19.93 -8.50
C ILE A 20 4.19 -21.44 -8.76
N ALA A 21 3.68 -21.84 -9.91
CA ALA A 21 3.78 -23.21 -10.41
C ALA A 21 4.38 -23.22 -11.81
N VAL A 22 4.70 -24.41 -12.31
CA VAL A 22 5.19 -24.55 -13.69
C VAL A 22 4.05 -24.17 -14.67
N GLY A 23 4.29 -23.15 -15.45
CA GLY A 23 3.33 -22.70 -16.48
C GLY A 23 2.21 -21.78 -15.98
N MET A 24 2.06 -21.55 -14.67
CA MET A 24 1.05 -20.65 -14.11
C MET A 24 1.49 -19.99 -12.80
N ALA A 25 0.92 -18.82 -12.52
CA ALA A 25 1.11 -18.14 -11.25
C ALA A 25 -0.21 -17.51 -10.81
N THR A 26 -0.39 -17.34 -9.51
CA THR A 26 -1.48 -16.56 -8.92
C THR A 26 -0.91 -15.52 -7.98
N ASN A 27 -1.55 -14.37 -7.91
CA ASN A 27 -1.21 -13.30 -6.97
C ASN A 27 -2.46 -12.45 -6.71
N ILE A 28 -3.32 -12.96 -5.84
CA ILE A 28 -4.61 -12.35 -5.51
C ILE A 28 -4.40 -11.38 -4.36
N PRO A 29 -4.74 -10.09 -4.50
CA PRO A 29 -4.65 -9.15 -3.40
C PRO A 29 -5.73 -9.40 -2.35
N PRO A 30 -5.50 -9.06 -1.07
CA PRO A 30 -6.51 -9.08 -0.02
C PRO A 30 -7.58 -8.02 -0.24
N HIS A 31 -8.79 -8.25 0.33
CA HIS A 31 -9.95 -7.37 0.19
C HIS A 31 -10.63 -7.12 1.52
N ASN A 32 -11.45 -6.07 1.58
CA ASN A 32 -12.22 -5.72 2.75
C ASN A 32 -13.34 -6.74 3.02
N LEU A 33 -13.43 -7.21 4.27
CA LEU A 33 -14.43 -8.21 4.68
C LEU A 33 -15.87 -7.72 4.45
N GLY A 34 -16.17 -6.47 4.83
CA GLY A 34 -17.50 -5.90 4.66
C GLY A 34 -17.94 -5.85 3.21
N GLU A 35 -17.08 -5.35 2.33
CA GLU A 35 -17.35 -5.26 0.88
C GLU A 35 -17.56 -6.65 0.25
N ILE A 36 -16.77 -7.64 0.63
CA ILE A 36 -16.91 -9.01 0.12
C ILE A 36 -18.21 -9.64 0.62
N ILE A 37 -18.59 -9.44 1.90
CA ILE A 37 -19.86 -9.95 2.43
C ILE A 37 -21.05 -9.28 1.74
N ASP A 38 -21.01 -7.97 1.53
CA ASP A 38 -22.08 -7.24 0.82
C ASP A 38 -22.24 -7.74 -0.61
N ALA A 39 -21.15 -8.04 -1.31
CA ALA A 39 -21.16 -8.63 -2.65
C ALA A 39 -21.77 -10.04 -2.64
N LEU A 40 -21.44 -10.89 -1.65
CA LEU A 40 -22.01 -12.22 -1.49
C LEU A 40 -23.51 -12.14 -1.19
N VAL A 41 -23.94 -11.26 -0.30
CA VAL A 41 -25.36 -11.04 0.00
C VAL A 41 -26.12 -10.57 -1.24
N GLN A 42 -25.51 -9.71 -2.05
CA GLN A 42 -26.08 -9.28 -3.33
C GLN A 42 -26.27 -10.47 -4.29
N LEU A 43 -25.27 -11.33 -4.44
CA LEU A 43 -25.35 -12.52 -5.29
C LEU A 43 -26.37 -13.54 -4.81
N ILE A 44 -26.50 -13.75 -3.49
CA ILE A 44 -27.51 -14.65 -2.91
C ILE A 44 -28.91 -14.13 -3.20
N LYS A 45 -29.13 -12.81 -3.03
CA LYS A 45 -30.45 -12.19 -3.28
C LYS A 45 -30.79 -12.09 -4.75
N ASN A 46 -29.80 -11.92 -5.59
CA ASN A 46 -29.97 -11.76 -7.04
C ASN A 46 -28.79 -12.44 -7.78
N PRO A 47 -28.91 -13.77 -8.04
CA PRO A 47 -27.85 -14.54 -8.71
C PRO A 47 -27.47 -14.04 -10.10
N GLU A 48 -28.38 -13.37 -10.80
CA GLU A 48 -28.15 -12.77 -12.13
C GLU A 48 -27.60 -11.33 -12.03
N SER A 49 -27.00 -10.96 -10.87
CA SER A 49 -26.37 -9.65 -10.73
C SER A 49 -25.22 -9.48 -11.72
N ASP A 50 -25.25 -8.36 -12.41
CA ASP A 50 -24.24 -7.98 -13.38
C ASP A 50 -22.90 -7.61 -12.67
N ASP A 51 -21.78 -7.87 -13.36
CA ASP A 51 -20.42 -7.57 -12.88
C ASP A 51 -20.25 -6.11 -12.44
N SER A 52 -20.87 -5.18 -13.13
CA SER A 52 -20.80 -3.75 -12.81
C SER A 52 -21.37 -3.46 -11.43
N LYS A 53 -22.41 -4.17 -11.02
CA LYS A 53 -23.01 -4.06 -9.70
C LYS A 53 -22.07 -4.58 -8.62
N LEU A 54 -21.43 -5.73 -8.85
CA LEU A 54 -20.49 -6.33 -7.91
C LEU A 54 -19.24 -5.46 -7.76
N ILE A 55 -18.69 -4.95 -8.87
CA ILE A 55 -17.54 -4.02 -8.86
C ILE A 55 -17.88 -2.69 -8.16
N SER A 56 -19.15 -2.27 -8.16
CA SER A 56 -19.56 -1.08 -7.40
C SER A 56 -19.57 -1.29 -5.89
N ILE A 57 -19.70 -2.55 -5.44
CA ILE A 57 -19.66 -2.94 -4.02
C ILE A 57 -18.22 -3.18 -3.60
N VAL A 58 -17.48 -4.04 -4.33
CA VAL A 58 -16.06 -4.29 -4.10
C VAL A 58 -15.26 -3.28 -4.90
N LYS A 59 -14.91 -2.16 -4.26
CA LYS A 59 -14.27 -1.02 -4.92
C LYS A 59 -12.82 -1.27 -5.33
N GLY A 60 -12.15 -2.16 -4.62
CA GLY A 60 -10.74 -2.51 -4.86
C GLY A 60 -10.15 -3.36 -3.74
N PRO A 61 -8.90 -3.80 -3.90
CA PRO A 61 -8.15 -4.44 -2.83
C PRO A 61 -8.02 -3.54 -1.59
N ASP A 62 -7.95 -4.19 -0.42
CA ASP A 62 -7.73 -3.56 0.88
C ASP A 62 -6.55 -4.26 1.56
N PHE A 63 -5.44 -3.55 1.70
CA PHE A 63 -4.20 -4.14 2.20
C PHE A 63 -4.09 -3.99 3.71
N PRO A 64 -3.73 -5.06 4.46
CA PRO A 64 -3.69 -5.04 5.94
C PRO A 64 -2.62 -4.11 6.52
N THR A 65 -1.62 -3.73 5.72
CA THR A 65 -0.55 -2.79 6.10
C THR A 65 -0.87 -1.33 5.77
N GLY A 66 -2.10 -1.06 5.30
CA GLY A 66 -2.51 0.27 4.87
C GLY A 66 -1.93 0.66 3.50
N GLY A 67 -1.69 1.95 3.34
CA GLY A 67 -1.30 2.55 2.06
C GLY A 67 -2.50 3.03 1.24
N GLU A 68 -2.21 3.79 0.21
CA GLU A 68 -3.20 4.34 -0.71
C GLU A 68 -3.17 3.60 -2.04
N LEU A 69 -4.32 3.06 -2.43
CA LEU A 69 -4.50 2.51 -3.77
C LEU A 69 -4.78 3.66 -4.73
N ILE A 70 -3.89 3.85 -5.70
CA ILE A 70 -4.11 4.87 -6.73
C ILE A 70 -5.19 4.37 -7.66
N TYR A 71 -6.37 4.99 -7.54
CA TYR A 71 -7.51 4.63 -8.36
C TYR A 71 -7.23 4.86 -9.83
N SER A 72 -7.47 3.84 -10.63
CA SER A 72 -7.44 3.91 -12.08
C SER A 72 -8.52 2.99 -12.65
N ASP A 73 -8.95 3.23 -13.89
CA ASP A 73 -9.86 2.33 -14.59
C ASP A 73 -9.31 0.89 -14.71
N ASN A 74 -8.01 0.72 -14.45
CA ASN A 74 -7.36 -0.58 -14.39
C ASN A 74 -7.96 -1.50 -13.32
N ILE A 75 -8.45 -1.00 -12.18
CA ILE A 75 -9.06 -1.84 -11.13
C ILE A 75 -10.27 -2.59 -11.68
N LYS A 76 -11.17 -1.89 -12.38
CA LYS A 76 -12.33 -2.51 -13.02
C LYS A 76 -11.91 -3.53 -14.08
N ASN A 77 -10.87 -3.20 -14.85
CA ASN A 77 -10.36 -4.10 -15.87
C ASN A 77 -9.73 -5.35 -15.26
N ILE A 78 -9.01 -5.23 -14.15
CA ILE A 78 -8.42 -6.35 -13.42
C ILE A 78 -9.52 -7.33 -12.97
N TYR A 79 -10.60 -6.84 -12.37
CA TYR A 79 -11.72 -7.70 -11.97
C TYR A 79 -12.43 -8.38 -13.15
N LYS A 80 -12.46 -7.75 -14.33
CA LYS A 80 -13.06 -8.35 -15.54
C LYS A 80 -12.15 -9.36 -16.21
N THR A 81 -10.84 -9.10 -16.23
CA THR A 81 -9.87 -9.91 -17.01
C THR A 81 -9.06 -10.87 -16.15
N GLY A 82 -9.10 -10.71 -14.82
CA GLY A 82 -8.31 -11.48 -13.88
C GLY A 82 -6.83 -11.09 -13.82
N ARG A 83 -6.38 -10.06 -14.57
CA ARG A 83 -4.95 -9.67 -14.61
C ARG A 83 -4.77 -8.19 -14.76
N GLY A 84 -3.73 -7.66 -14.07
CA GLY A 84 -3.31 -6.27 -14.23
C GLY A 84 -2.37 -5.80 -13.14
N SER A 85 -2.05 -4.50 -13.17
CA SER A 85 -1.14 -3.88 -12.22
C SER A 85 -1.88 -2.80 -11.42
N LEU A 86 -1.75 -2.85 -10.11
CA LEU A 86 -2.28 -1.89 -9.14
C LEU A 86 -1.13 -1.04 -8.62
N THR A 87 -1.27 0.28 -8.62
CA THR A 87 -0.27 1.17 -8.03
C THR A 87 -0.65 1.47 -6.58
N ILE A 88 0.26 1.19 -5.66
CA ILE A 88 0.10 1.40 -4.22
C ILE A 88 1.12 2.44 -3.77
N ARG A 89 0.70 3.39 -2.94
CA ARG A 89 1.55 4.37 -2.28
C ARG A 89 1.52 4.20 -0.77
N GLY A 90 2.65 4.46 -0.13
CA GLY A 90 2.70 4.69 1.32
C GLY A 90 2.07 6.05 1.66
N VAL A 91 1.62 6.17 2.92
CA VAL A 91 1.05 7.42 3.44
C VAL A 91 2.16 8.27 4.03
N ILE A 92 2.23 9.50 3.57
CA ILE A 92 3.21 10.49 4.00
C ILE A 92 2.55 11.85 4.20
N HIS A 93 2.91 12.54 5.27
CA HIS A 93 2.43 13.90 5.53
C HIS A 93 3.56 14.78 6.06
N GLN A 94 3.37 16.10 6.05
CA GLN A 94 4.34 17.07 6.54
C GLN A 94 4.00 17.48 7.97
N GLU A 95 5.00 17.53 8.84
CA GLU A 95 4.89 18.03 10.22
C GLU A 95 6.02 19.00 10.53
N GLU A 96 5.77 19.92 11.46
CA GLU A 96 6.81 20.70 12.11
C GLU A 96 7.24 19.98 13.38
N ILE A 97 8.50 19.57 13.45
CA ILE A 97 9.07 18.88 14.62
C ILE A 97 9.98 19.80 15.44
N ASN A 98 9.99 19.60 16.76
CA ASN A 98 10.87 20.29 17.69
C ASN A 98 12.05 19.38 18.04
N ASN A 99 13.27 19.76 17.70
CA ASN A 99 14.48 18.99 18.03
C ASN A 99 15.01 19.25 19.45
N GLY A 100 14.18 19.32 20.46
CA GLY A 100 14.56 19.30 21.89
C GLY A 100 15.60 20.30 22.41
N LYS A 101 16.37 20.95 21.54
CA LYS A 101 17.47 21.90 21.87
C LYS A 101 17.32 23.22 21.11
N GLY A 102 16.21 23.93 21.31
CA GLY A 102 16.07 25.29 20.80
C GLY A 102 14.66 25.59 20.24
N LYS A 103 14.37 26.89 20.05
CA LYS A 103 13.09 27.42 19.55
C LYS A 103 12.88 27.21 18.04
N HIS A 104 13.76 26.46 17.36
CA HIS A 104 13.67 26.31 15.90
C HIS A 104 12.92 25.03 15.54
N LYS A 105 11.72 25.21 15.04
CA LYS A 105 10.96 24.16 14.38
C LYS A 105 11.62 23.77 13.05
N ARG A 106 11.62 22.49 12.74
CA ARG A 106 12.07 21.95 11.45
C ARG A 106 10.93 21.25 10.75
N ASN A 107 10.88 21.40 9.46
CA ASN A 107 9.94 20.66 8.64
C ASN A 107 10.44 19.22 8.49
N ALA A 108 9.55 18.27 8.65
CA ALA A 108 9.79 16.86 8.45
C ALA A 108 8.66 16.24 7.64
N LEU A 109 9.00 15.17 6.94
CA LEU A 109 8.05 14.27 6.30
C LEU A 109 7.90 13.05 7.22
N ILE A 110 6.67 12.70 7.52
CA ILE A 110 6.33 11.57 8.39
C ILE A 110 5.68 10.49 7.53
N VAL A 111 6.32 9.32 7.46
CA VAL A 111 5.74 8.14 6.81
C VAL A 111 5.06 7.29 7.87
N THR A 112 3.76 7.11 7.73
CA THR A 112 2.92 6.34 8.67
C THR A 112 2.52 4.97 8.12
N GLU A 113 2.55 4.79 6.81
CA GLU A 113 2.22 3.53 6.17
C GLU A 113 3.14 3.29 4.98
N LEU A 114 3.58 2.04 4.80
CA LEU A 114 4.33 1.59 3.63
C LEU A 114 3.45 0.71 2.75
N PRO A 115 3.71 0.63 1.44
CA PRO A 115 3.00 -0.28 0.57
C PRO A 115 3.10 -1.73 1.04
N TYR A 116 2.08 -2.51 0.74
CA TYR A 116 2.02 -3.94 1.07
C TYR A 116 3.27 -4.70 0.60
N GLN A 117 3.77 -5.59 1.46
CA GLN A 117 4.99 -6.40 1.25
C GLN A 117 6.31 -5.61 1.23
N ILE A 118 6.32 -4.33 1.56
CA ILE A 118 7.56 -3.56 1.70
C ILE A 118 8.11 -3.70 3.12
N ASN A 119 9.35 -4.19 3.23
CA ASN A 119 10.06 -4.27 4.51
C ASN A 119 10.54 -2.89 4.94
N LYS A 120 10.15 -2.44 6.14
CA LYS A 120 10.46 -1.12 6.70
C LYS A 120 11.97 -0.88 6.81
N ALA A 121 12.71 -1.82 7.41
CA ALA A 121 14.15 -1.66 7.63
C ALA A 121 14.92 -1.57 6.31
N ALA A 122 14.61 -2.44 5.36
CA ALA A 122 15.24 -2.41 4.03
C ALA A 122 14.89 -1.13 3.25
N TRP A 123 13.67 -0.60 3.43
CA TRP A 123 13.29 0.67 2.81
C TRP A 123 14.06 1.85 3.40
N ILE A 124 14.22 1.92 4.74
CA ILE A 124 15.00 2.98 5.42
C ILE A 124 16.47 2.91 4.99
N GLU A 125 17.07 1.73 4.94
CA GLU A 125 18.45 1.54 4.49
C GLU A 125 18.65 2.04 3.06
N LYS A 126 17.79 1.63 2.15
CA LYS A 126 17.81 2.08 0.76
C LYS A 126 17.62 3.60 0.63
N LEU A 127 16.74 4.20 1.43
CA LEU A 127 16.56 5.65 1.46
C LEU A 127 17.82 6.35 1.92
N ALA A 128 18.47 5.86 2.99
CA ALA A 128 19.73 6.40 3.49
C ALA A 128 20.84 6.35 2.41
N ASP A 129 20.94 5.25 1.68
CA ASP A 129 21.87 5.11 0.55
C ASP A 129 21.61 6.13 -0.57
N LEU A 130 20.35 6.36 -0.91
CA LEU A 130 19.98 7.34 -1.93
C LEU A 130 20.30 8.78 -1.51
N VAL A 131 20.16 9.08 -0.21
CA VAL A 131 20.56 10.38 0.36
C VAL A 131 22.08 10.53 0.37
N ASN A 132 22.82 9.52 0.85
CA ASN A 132 24.28 9.54 0.94
C ASN A 132 24.94 9.62 -0.45
N THR A 133 24.35 8.99 -1.45
CA THR A 133 24.84 9.05 -2.84
C THR A 133 24.36 10.28 -3.62
N GLY A 134 23.61 11.19 -2.96
CA GLY A 134 23.11 12.43 -3.57
C GLY A 134 22.02 12.23 -4.63
N LYS A 135 21.43 11.04 -4.71
CA LYS A 135 20.30 10.76 -5.64
C LYS A 135 18.98 11.36 -5.15
N ILE A 136 18.82 11.53 -3.85
CA ILE A 136 17.73 12.29 -3.21
C ILE A 136 18.38 13.40 -2.38
N ASN A 137 18.01 14.64 -2.65
CA ASN A 137 18.52 15.81 -1.96
C ASN A 137 17.46 16.42 -1.04
N GLY A 138 17.90 17.25 -0.10
CA GLY A 138 16.99 17.99 0.78
C GLY A 138 16.66 17.30 2.10
N ILE A 139 17.13 16.08 2.33
CA ILE A 139 16.98 15.32 3.57
C ILE A 139 18.22 15.57 4.45
N SER A 140 18.01 15.87 5.74
CA SER A 140 19.06 16.08 6.73
C SER A 140 19.26 14.88 7.64
N ASP A 141 18.19 14.18 8.01
CA ASP A 141 18.21 13.03 8.92
C ASP A 141 17.01 12.12 8.68
N ILE A 142 17.15 10.84 9.03
CA ILE A 142 16.11 9.82 8.92
C ILE A 142 16.09 9.04 10.25
N ARG A 143 14.92 8.97 10.91
CA ARG A 143 14.74 8.24 12.16
C ARG A 143 13.51 7.37 12.12
N ASP A 144 13.61 6.18 12.69
CA ASP A 144 12.45 5.31 12.96
C ASP A 144 12.00 5.52 14.41
N GLU A 145 10.87 6.16 14.59
CA GLU A 145 10.22 6.39 15.88
C GLU A 145 8.92 5.56 15.99
N SER A 146 8.81 4.47 15.23
CA SER A 146 7.67 3.57 15.30
C SER A 146 7.58 2.91 16.67
N ASP A 147 6.37 2.81 17.19
CA ASP A 147 6.07 2.20 18.47
C ASP A 147 4.85 1.24 18.36
N ARG A 148 4.25 0.89 19.53
CA ARG A 148 3.05 0.04 19.57
C ARG A 148 1.80 0.71 19.00
N ASP A 149 1.79 2.03 18.90
CA ASP A 149 0.66 2.80 18.38
C ASP A 149 0.69 2.89 16.85
N GLY A 150 1.84 2.61 16.23
CA GLY A 150 1.95 2.53 14.78
C GLY A 150 3.33 2.83 14.21
N MET A 151 3.39 2.83 12.88
CA MET A 151 4.58 3.19 12.14
C MET A 151 4.75 4.70 12.11
N ARG A 152 5.97 5.16 12.44
CA ARG A 152 6.35 6.56 12.38
C ARG A 152 7.81 6.70 11.96
N ILE A 153 8.05 6.95 10.68
CA ILE A 153 9.39 7.20 10.14
C ILE A 153 9.51 8.69 9.86
N ILE A 154 10.45 9.36 10.54
CA ILE A 154 10.67 10.79 10.44
C ILE A 154 11.80 11.05 9.45
N ILE A 155 11.52 11.85 8.43
CA ILE A 155 12.49 12.32 7.43
C ILE A 155 12.63 13.83 7.62
N GLU A 156 13.68 14.28 8.31
CA GLU A 156 13.94 15.70 8.52
C GLU A 156 14.41 16.38 7.23
N LEU A 157 13.83 17.53 6.92
CA LEU A 157 14.23 18.31 5.76
C LEU A 157 15.32 19.32 6.10
N LYS A 158 16.19 19.61 5.15
CA LYS A 158 17.13 20.74 5.22
C LYS A 158 16.33 22.06 5.15
N LYS A 159 16.93 23.14 5.67
CA LYS A 159 16.32 24.47 5.62
C LYS A 159 16.00 24.88 4.18
N ASN A 160 14.85 25.55 4.01
CA ASN A 160 14.38 26.10 2.73
C ASN A 160 14.16 25.06 1.63
N ILE A 161 13.94 23.79 1.98
CA ILE A 161 13.59 22.74 1.02
C ILE A 161 12.06 22.66 0.92
N ASN A 162 11.59 22.57 -0.32
CA ASN A 162 10.17 22.28 -0.59
C ASN A 162 9.93 20.77 -0.36
N GLY A 163 9.09 20.45 0.65
CA GLY A 163 8.74 19.08 1.01
C GLY A 163 8.07 18.31 -0.13
N ASP A 164 7.24 18.96 -0.94
CA ASP A 164 6.51 18.28 -2.04
C ASP A 164 7.45 17.74 -3.12
N LEU A 165 8.57 18.44 -3.37
CA LEU A 165 9.59 17.93 -4.30
C LEU A 165 10.27 16.68 -3.74
N VAL A 166 10.57 16.65 -2.44
CA VAL A 166 11.15 15.48 -1.78
C VAL A 166 10.14 14.32 -1.79
N VAL A 167 8.86 14.56 -1.51
CA VAL A 167 7.80 13.54 -1.60
C VAL A 167 7.73 12.97 -3.01
N SER A 168 7.76 13.81 -4.05
CA SER A 168 7.78 13.35 -5.44
C SER A 168 8.99 12.47 -5.75
N ASP A 169 10.17 12.83 -5.22
CA ASP A 169 11.39 12.02 -5.37
C ASP A 169 11.30 10.69 -4.63
N LEU A 170 10.73 10.67 -3.41
CA LEU A 170 10.49 9.46 -2.65
C LEU A 170 9.59 8.48 -3.42
N TYR A 171 8.50 8.94 -4.00
CA TYR A 171 7.62 8.09 -4.81
C TYR A 171 8.28 7.58 -6.10
N LYS A 172 9.13 8.39 -6.74
CA LYS A 172 9.79 8.01 -8.00
C LYS A 172 11.01 7.11 -7.83
N LYS A 173 11.76 7.28 -6.74
CA LYS A 173 13.08 6.68 -6.56
C LYS A 173 13.12 5.57 -5.51
N THR A 174 12.05 5.41 -4.73
CA THR A 174 11.95 4.38 -3.68
C THR A 174 10.68 3.55 -3.86
N SER A 175 10.57 2.46 -3.10
CA SER A 175 9.36 1.64 -3.04
C SER A 175 8.25 2.23 -2.15
N LEU A 176 8.31 3.54 -1.82
CA LEU A 176 7.17 4.26 -1.22
C LEU A 176 5.97 4.31 -2.18
N GLN A 177 6.23 4.22 -3.48
CA GLN A 177 5.25 3.85 -4.49
C GLN A 177 5.73 2.58 -5.20
N THR A 178 4.85 1.60 -5.32
CA THR A 178 5.13 0.33 -5.98
C THR A 178 3.93 -0.18 -6.76
N ASN A 179 4.17 -1.16 -7.62
CA ASN A 179 3.11 -1.82 -8.38
C ASN A 179 2.91 -3.23 -7.85
N PHE A 180 1.66 -3.59 -7.60
CA PHE A 180 1.23 -4.95 -7.29
C PHE A 180 0.64 -5.59 -8.54
N GLY A 181 1.28 -6.65 -9.04
CA GLY A 181 0.77 -7.41 -10.17
C GLY A 181 -0.31 -8.38 -9.72
N ALA A 182 -1.57 -8.09 -10.02
CA ALA A 182 -2.69 -8.95 -9.68
C ALA A 182 -2.89 -10.03 -10.75
N ILE A 183 -3.05 -11.29 -10.30
CA ILE A 183 -3.32 -12.48 -11.13
C ILE A 183 -4.33 -13.33 -10.34
N PHE A 184 -5.59 -13.33 -10.79
CA PHE A 184 -6.69 -14.10 -10.21
C PHE A 184 -6.81 -15.48 -10.87
#